data_4e0b9f326916c199f98bce7d83c4552f
#
_entry.id   4e0b9f326916c199f98bce7d83c4552f
#
_cell.length_a   1.000
_cell.length_b   1.000
_cell.length_c   1.000
_cell.angle_alpha   90.00
_cell.angle_beta   90.00
_cell.angle_gamma   90.00
#
_symmetry.space_group_name_H-M   'P 1'
#
loop_
_entity.id
_entity.type
_entity.pdbx_description
1 polymer ?
#
loop_
_entity_poly.entity_id
_entity_poly.type
_entity_poly.pdbx_seq_one_letter_code
_entity_poly.pdbx_strand_id
1 'polypeptide(L)'
;MLNFSILKAAFKAFAVALLLAASSPFSASAQEPQTITKKGYTLHFHAQNPTFDAKQQQRLQDVFFTNYPKLVKDFNKESLKEVTITIDTAYDGVAYAHNGQIVISQAWMEKMPEDIDVVTHEVMHIVQAYPSNSGPGWLVEGIADYVRYKYGVNNKAGNWNLPELKPDHHYKNSYRISARFLDWIETNKKKGTVKALDVAMRNKTYTPEIWTSLTGSDLDTLWAAYVAANNKA
;
A
#
# COMPACT_ATOMS: atom_id res chain seq x y z
N MET A 1 -29.52 -100.67 -16.78
CA MET A 1 -30.23 -99.61 -17.41
C MET A 1 -29.82 -98.34 -16.63
N LEU A 2 -29.03 -97.49 -17.26
CA LEU A 2 -28.29 -96.46 -16.60
C LEU A 2 -29.17 -95.14 -16.44
N ASN A 3 -29.14 -94.61 -15.24
CA ASN A 3 -29.78 -93.40 -14.89
C ASN A 3 -28.73 -92.25 -14.88
N PHE A 4 -28.85 -91.29 -15.77
CA PHE A 4 -27.97 -90.14 -15.82
C PHE A 4 -28.60 -88.96 -15.06
N SER A 5 -28.01 -88.54 -13.95
CA SER A 5 -28.35 -87.35 -13.19
C SER A 5 -27.56 -86.18 -13.72
N ILE A 6 -28.27 -85.17 -14.17
CA ILE A 6 -27.69 -83.93 -14.71
C ILE A 6 -27.39 -82.93 -13.54
N LEU A 7 -26.13 -82.62 -13.36
CA LEU A 7 -25.62 -81.63 -12.39
C LEU A 7 -25.83 -80.22 -12.94
N LYS A 8 -26.65 -79.45 -12.29
CA LYS A 8 -26.79 -78.01 -12.61
C LYS A 8 -25.73 -77.20 -11.87
N ALA A 9 -24.77 -76.64 -12.59
CA ALA A 9 -23.83 -75.69 -12.07
C ALA A 9 -24.46 -74.27 -12.11
N ALA A 10 -24.58 -73.63 -10.93
CA ALA A 10 -25.03 -72.25 -10.81
C ALA A 10 -23.84 -71.29 -10.93
N PHE A 11 -23.78 -70.53 -11.99
CA PHE A 11 -22.88 -69.39 -12.18
C PHE A 11 -23.34 -68.22 -11.34
N LYS A 12 -22.61 -67.87 -10.27
CA LYS A 12 -22.79 -66.58 -9.57
C LYS A 12 -22.02 -65.49 -10.32
N ALA A 13 -22.72 -64.59 -10.99
CA ALA A 13 -22.16 -63.38 -11.56
C ALA A 13 -21.82 -62.41 -10.45
N PHE A 14 -20.54 -62.09 -10.27
CA PHE A 14 -20.05 -61.02 -9.40
C PHE A 14 -20.09 -59.75 -10.18
N ALA A 15 -21.03 -58.86 -9.92
CA ALA A 15 -21.07 -57.50 -10.45
C ALA A 15 -20.08 -56.62 -9.68
N VAL A 16 -18.92 -56.29 -10.26
CA VAL A 16 -18.00 -55.27 -9.75
C VAL A 16 -18.54 -53.92 -10.14
N ALA A 17 -19.15 -53.23 -9.19
CA ALA A 17 -19.53 -51.81 -9.37
C ALA A 17 -18.27 -50.93 -9.31
N LEU A 18 -17.81 -50.44 -10.46
CA LEU A 18 -16.74 -49.45 -10.57
C LEU A 18 -17.29 -48.09 -10.15
N LEU A 19 -17.03 -47.65 -8.91
CA LEU A 19 -17.29 -46.27 -8.48
C LEU A 19 -16.31 -45.34 -9.19
N LEU A 20 -16.73 -44.71 -10.26
CA LEU A 20 -16.06 -43.54 -10.85
C LEU A 20 -16.26 -42.37 -9.89
N ALA A 21 -15.28 -42.11 -9.07
CA ALA A 21 -15.21 -40.84 -8.32
C ALA A 21 -15.00 -39.70 -9.34
N ALA A 22 -16.06 -38.99 -9.69
CA ALA A 22 -15.98 -37.76 -10.47
C ALA A 22 -15.27 -36.70 -9.60
N SER A 23 -13.96 -36.54 -9.81
CA SER A 23 -13.24 -35.39 -9.31
C SER A 23 -13.73 -34.16 -10.08
N SER A 24 -14.68 -33.44 -9.50
CA SER A 24 -15.05 -32.12 -9.99
C SER A 24 -13.80 -31.24 -9.94
N PRO A 25 -13.41 -30.57 -11.04
CA PRO A 25 -12.32 -29.61 -10.96
C PRO A 25 -12.77 -28.52 -9.98
N PHE A 26 -12.02 -28.34 -8.91
CA PHE A 26 -12.15 -27.17 -8.04
C PHE A 26 -11.80 -25.96 -8.91
N SER A 27 -12.78 -25.32 -9.51
CA SER A 27 -12.59 -24.00 -10.08
C SER A 27 -12.30 -23.08 -8.91
N ALA A 28 -11.05 -22.64 -8.77
CA ALA A 28 -10.70 -21.58 -7.85
C ALA A 28 -11.49 -20.35 -8.29
N SER A 29 -12.64 -20.11 -7.65
CA SER A 29 -13.43 -18.92 -7.86
C SER A 29 -12.59 -17.74 -7.37
N ALA A 30 -12.43 -16.71 -8.20
CA ALA A 30 -11.84 -15.45 -7.76
C ALA A 30 -12.53 -15.03 -6.45
N GLN A 31 -11.74 -14.60 -5.47
CA GLN A 31 -12.32 -14.17 -4.20
C GLN A 31 -13.15 -12.90 -4.45
N GLU A 32 -14.42 -12.92 -4.07
CA GLU A 32 -15.29 -11.75 -4.18
C GLU A 32 -14.69 -10.57 -3.39
N PRO A 33 -14.76 -9.35 -3.93
CA PRO A 33 -14.28 -8.16 -3.23
C PRO A 33 -14.96 -8.03 -1.87
N GLN A 34 -14.17 -7.86 -0.82
CA GLN A 34 -14.69 -7.61 0.53
C GLN A 34 -14.99 -6.13 0.69
N THR A 35 -16.21 -5.81 1.11
CA THR A 35 -16.61 -4.44 1.48
C THR A 35 -16.69 -4.30 2.99
N ILE A 36 -15.85 -3.42 3.55
CA ILE A 36 -15.73 -3.22 4.99
C ILE A 36 -15.95 -1.74 5.29
N THR A 37 -16.89 -1.43 6.18
CA THR A 37 -17.14 -0.05 6.61
C THR A 37 -16.81 0.10 8.10
N LYS A 38 -15.87 0.98 8.43
CA LYS A 38 -15.50 1.31 9.80
C LYS A 38 -15.18 2.81 9.90
N LYS A 39 -15.54 3.44 11.02
CA LYS A 39 -15.22 4.85 11.32
C LYS A 39 -15.68 5.85 10.23
N GLY A 40 -16.75 5.55 9.51
CA GLY A 40 -17.29 6.39 8.44
C GLY A 40 -16.52 6.32 7.11
N TYR A 41 -15.68 5.31 6.92
CA TYR A 41 -14.96 5.00 5.67
C TYR A 41 -15.25 3.59 5.21
N THR A 42 -15.35 3.40 3.91
CA THR A 42 -15.55 2.11 3.26
C THR A 42 -14.29 1.70 2.51
N LEU A 43 -13.81 0.51 2.77
CA LEU A 43 -12.75 -0.15 2.03
C LEU A 43 -13.33 -1.28 1.21
N HIS A 44 -13.11 -1.24 -0.11
CA HIS A 44 -13.28 -2.38 -1.00
C HIS A 44 -11.92 -3.06 -1.17
N PHE A 45 -11.78 -4.27 -0.63
CA PHE A 45 -10.53 -5.02 -0.71
C PHE A 45 -10.69 -6.22 -1.63
N HIS A 46 -9.83 -6.32 -2.62
CA HIS A 46 -9.83 -7.40 -3.60
C HIS A 46 -8.44 -8.02 -3.74
N ALA A 47 -8.28 -9.29 -3.40
CA ALA A 47 -7.10 -10.07 -3.77
C ALA A 47 -7.44 -10.87 -5.04
N GLN A 48 -6.74 -10.61 -6.15
CA GLN A 48 -6.98 -11.33 -7.42
C GLN A 48 -6.66 -12.82 -7.29
N ASN A 49 -5.65 -13.17 -6.49
CA ASN A 49 -5.37 -14.55 -6.13
C ASN A 49 -6.23 -14.99 -4.94
N PRO A 50 -7.13 -15.98 -5.09
CA PRO A 50 -7.99 -16.47 -4.01
C PRO A 50 -7.22 -17.12 -2.86
N THR A 51 -5.94 -17.48 -3.06
CA THR A 51 -5.05 -18.06 -2.04
C THR A 51 -4.14 -17.03 -1.38
N PHE A 52 -4.34 -15.73 -1.64
CA PHE A 52 -3.60 -14.68 -0.94
C PHE A 52 -3.77 -14.81 0.58
N ASP A 53 -2.68 -14.70 1.33
CA ASP A 53 -2.67 -14.96 2.77
C ASP A 53 -3.69 -14.10 3.53
N ALA A 54 -4.68 -14.73 4.14
CA ALA A 54 -5.78 -14.07 4.82
C ALA A 54 -5.32 -13.22 6.01
N LYS A 55 -4.23 -13.62 6.69
CA LYS A 55 -3.66 -12.84 7.80
C LYS A 55 -2.99 -11.57 7.28
N GLN A 56 -2.28 -11.67 6.15
CA GLN A 56 -1.69 -10.50 5.51
C GLN A 56 -2.75 -9.54 4.99
N GLN A 57 -3.81 -10.07 4.35
CA GLN A 57 -4.98 -9.29 3.96
C GLN A 57 -5.56 -8.50 5.13
N GLN A 58 -5.80 -9.17 6.27
CA GLN A 58 -6.32 -8.51 7.48
C GLN A 58 -5.38 -7.41 7.97
N ARG A 59 -4.07 -7.64 7.96
CA ARG A 59 -3.07 -6.64 8.36
C ARG A 59 -3.11 -5.38 7.49
N LEU A 60 -3.21 -5.54 6.16
CA LEU A 60 -3.32 -4.41 5.22
C LEU A 60 -4.62 -3.61 5.46
N GLN A 61 -5.74 -4.31 5.68
CA GLN A 61 -7.03 -3.68 6.04
C GLN A 61 -6.93 -2.92 7.37
N ASP A 62 -6.27 -3.48 8.37
CA ASP A 62 -6.10 -2.85 9.69
C ASP A 62 -5.23 -1.58 9.60
N VAL A 63 -4.19 -1.57 8.78
CA VAL A 63 -3.39 -0.35 8.50
C VAL A 63 -4.27 0.73 7.88
N PHE A 64 -5.09 0.37 6.89
CA PHE A 64 -6.03 1.32 6.28
C PHE A 64 -6.94 1.97 7.33
N PHE A 65 -7.66 1.19 8.12
CA PHE A 65 -8.59 1.73 9.14
C PHE A 65 -7.91 2.38 10.33
N THR A 66 -6.62 2.13 10.53
CA THR A 66 -5.81 2.79 11.55
C THR A 66 -5.36 4.17 11.10
N ASN A 67 -4.90 4.29 9.86
CA ASN A 67 -4.22 5.49 9.38
C ASN A 67 -5.11 6.40 8.51
N TYR A 68 -5.89 5.85 7.58
CA TYR A 68 -6.69 6.68 6.68
C TYR A 68 -7.57 7.71 7.38
N PRO A 69 -8.36 7.37 8.44
CA PRO A 69 -9.16 8.35 9.16
C PRO A 69 -8.35 9.46 9.83
N LYS A 70 -7.14 9.14 10.30
CA LYS A 70 -6.23 10.13 10.90
C LYS A 70 -5.69 11.08 9.83
N LEU A 71 -5.26 10.53 8.68
CA LEU A 71 -4.73 11.32 7.59
C LEU A 71 -5.78 12.25 7.00
N VAL A 72 -7.01 11.77 6.80
CA VAL A 72 -8.12 12.62 6.37
C VAL A 72 -8.35 13.77 7.36
N LYS A 73 -8.39 13.47 8.66
CA LYS A 73 -8.54 14.50 9.71
C LYS A 73 -7.41 15.52 9.70
N ASP A 74 -6.17 15.06 9.51
CA ASP A 74 -4.97 15.88 9.71
C ASP A 74 -4.55 16.65 8.46
N PHE A 75 -4.89 16.18 7.25
CA PHE A 75 -4.45 16.76 5.99
C PHE A 75 -5.61 17.21 5.08
N ASN A 76 -6.64 16.36 4.85
CA ASN A 76 -7.70 16.69 3.90
C ASN A 76 -9.05 16.09 4.32
N LYS A 77 -9.89 16.90 4.97
CA LYS A 77 -11.22 16.48 5.44
C LYS A 77 -12.20 16.14 4.31
N GLU A 78 -11.93 16.64 3.11
CA GLU A 78 -12.75 16.44 1.91
C GLU A 78 -12.29 15.20 1.10
N SER A 79 -11.34 14.41 1.64
CA SER A 79 -10.88 13.19 0.99
C SER A 79 -12.01 12.15 0.88
N LEU A 80 -11.83 11.21 -0.06
CA LEU A 80 -12.82 10.19 -0.40
C LEU A 80 -13.28 9.40 0.84
N LYS A 81 -14.53 8.98 0.87
CA LYS A 81 -15.08 8.11 1.92
C LYS A 81 -14.96 6.63 1.55
N GLU A 82 -14.74 6.34 0.30
CA GLU A 82 -14.61 4.99 -0.25
C GLU A 82 -13.29 4.87 -0.98
N VAL A 83 -12.56 3.80 -0.69
CA VAL A 83 -11.26 3.49 -1.29
C VAL A 83 -11.23 2.01 -1.65
N THR A 84 -10.64 1.69 -2.80
CA THR A 84 -10.41 0.30 -3.22
C THR A 84 -8.94 -0.04 -3.07
N ILE A 85 -8.63 -1.20 -2.50
CA ILE A 85 -7.29 -1.80 -2.52
C ILE A 85 -7.37 -3.12 -3.28
N THR A 86 -6.55 -3.25 -4.32
CA THR A 86 -6.40 -4.48 -5.09
C THR A 86 -5.01 -5.05 -4.89
N ILE A 87 -4.90 -6.32 -4.49
CA ILE A 87 -3.67 -7.08 -4.56
C ILE A 87 -3.61 -7.71 -5.95
N ASP A 88 -2.70 -7.19 -6.75
CA ASP A 88 -2.59 -7.50 -8.17
C ASP A 88 -1.49 -8.54 -8.44
N THR A 89 -1.81 -9.57 -9.22
CA THR A 89 -0.90 -10.67 -9.54
C THR A 89 0.04 -10.38 -10.70
N ALA A 90 -0.25 -9.36 -11.50
CA ALA A 90 0.49 -9.03 -12.72
C ALA A 90 1.32 -7.74 -12.59
N TYR A 91 1.01 -6.87 -11.60
CA TYR A 91 1.75 -5.64 -11.40
C TYR A 91 3.16 -5.92 -10.86
N ASP A 92 4.18 -5.46 -11.58
CA ASP A 92 5.60 -5.72 -11.32
C ASP A 92 6.32 -4.63 -10.48
N GLY A 93 5.61 -3.52 -10.13
CA GLY A 93 6.11 -2.50 -9.22
C GLY A 93 5.90 -2.87 -7.75
N VAL A 94 5.87 -1.86 -6.88
CA VAL A 94 5.53 -2.02 -5.45
C VAL A 94 4.04 -1.78 -5.23
N ALA A 95 3.60 -0.55 -5.44
CA ALA A 95 2.21 -0.12 -5.35
C ALA A 95 2.04 1.21 -6.11
N TYR A 96 0.79 1.60 -6.34
CA TYR A 96 0.43 2.94 -6.76
C TYR A 96 -1.00 3.27 -6.35
N ALA A 97 -1.30 4.57 -6.26
CA ALA A 97 -2.65 5.05 -6.01
C ALA A 97 -3.11 6.03 -7.10
N HIS A 98 -4.36 5.90 -7.54
CA HIS A 98 -4.99 6.81 -8.50
C HIS A 98 -6.51 6.82 -8.31
N ASN A 99 -7.11 8.01 -8.19
CA ASN A 99 -8.58 8.19 -8.16
C ASN A 99 -9.31 7.23 -7.19
N GLY A 100 -8.84 7.12 -5.95
CA GLY A 100 -9.48 6.25 -4.95
C GLY A 100 -9.16 4.76 -5.09
N GLN A 101 -8.36 4.38 -6.09
CA GLN A 101 -7.88 3.03 -6.31
C GLN A 101 -6.42 2.91 -5.86
N ILE A 102 -6.11 1.86 -5.15
CA ILE A 102 -4.75 1.47 -4.77
C ILE A 102 -4.50 0.08 -5.33
N VAL A 103 -3.39 -0.09 -6.02
CA VAL A 103 -2.91 -1.38 -6.51
C VAL A 103 -1.61 -1.70 -5.77
N ILE A 104 -1.53 -2.89 -5.19
CA ILE A 104 -0.34 -3.40 -4.50
C ILE A 104 0.07 -4.71 -5.18
N SER A 105 1.34 -4.83 -5.52
CA SER A 105 1.89 -6.04 -6.11
C SER A 105 1.83 -7.22 -5.15
N GLN A 106 1.22 -8.32 -5.56
CA GLN A 106 1.28 -9.57 -4.79
C GLN A 106 2.71 -10.06 -4.62
N ALA A 107 3.51 -10.03 -5.69
CA ALA A 107 4.91 -10.45 -5.66
C ALA A 107 5.74 -9.62 -4.67
N TRP A 108 5.44 -8.32 -4.54
CA TRP A 108 6.05 -7.49 -3.50
C TRP A 108 5.66 -7.96 -2.10
N MET A 109 4.37 -8.18 -1.86
CA MET A 109 3.89 -8.61 -0.54
C MET A 109 4.39 -10.00 -0.13
N GLU A 110 4.61 -10.90 -1.09
CA GLU A 110 5.24 -12.19 -0.85
C GLU A 110 6.73 -12.05 -0.49
N LYS A 111 7.45 -11.16 -1.19
CA LYS A 111 8.86 -10.86 -0.94
C LYS A 111 9.08 -10.08 0.37
N MET A 112 8.18 -9.16 0.67
CA MET A 112 8.27 -8.22 1.79
C MET A 112 6.99 -8.24 2.64
N PRO A 113 6.67 -9.36 3.30
CA PRO A 113 5.37 -9.54 4.00
C PRO A 113 5.17 -8.59 5.18
N GLU A 114 6.23 -8.01 5.72
CA GLU A 114 6.17 -7.05 6.81
C GLU A 114 6.00 -5.59 6.32
N ASP A 115 6.08 -5.34 5.01
CA ASP A 115 5.95 -4.00 4.43
C ASP A 115 4.49 -3.53 4.29
N ILE A 116 3.70 -3.72 5.36
CA ILE A 116 2.27 -3.37 5.35
C ILE A 116 2.02 -1.86 5.34
N ASP A 117 2.99 -1.04 5.75
CA ASP A 117 2.87 0.42 5.70
C ASP A 117 3.02 1.02 4.29
N VAL A 118 3.22 0.18 3.26
CA VAL A 118 2.95 0.58 1.88
C VAL A 118 1.53 1.15 1.75
N VAL A 119 0.55 0.59 2.48
CA VAL A 119 -0.82 1.13 2.55
C VAL A 119 -0.83 2.57 3.08
N THR A 120 -0.01 2.88 4.09
CA THR A 120 0.07 4.25 4.65
C THR A 120 0.56 5.26 3.62
N HIS A 121 1.55 4.88 2.80
CA HIS A 121 2.05 5.69 1.68
C HIS A 121 0.94 5.92 0.64
N GLU A 122 0.31 4.84 0.16
CA GLU A 122 -0.67 4.92 -0.92
C GLU A 122 -1.95 5.66 -0.51
N VAL A 123 -2.44 5.46 0.72
CA VAL A 123 -3.62 6.23 1.18
C VAL A 123 -3.29 7.71 1.35
N MET A 124 -2.03 8.08 1.56
CA MET A 124 -1.66 9.49 1.56
C MET A 124 -1.84 10.12 0.18
N HIS A 125 -1.56 9.43 -0.92
CA HIS A 125 -1.86 9.92 -2.26
C HIS A 125 -3.36 10.16 -2.48
N ILE A 126 -4.24 9.32 -1.92
CA ILE A 126 -5.68 9.57 -1.95
C ILE A 126 -6.03 10.84 -1.16
N VAL A 127 -5.40 11.03 0.01
CA VAL A 127 -5.63 12.22 0.85
C VAL A 127 -5.06 13.49 0.22
N GLN A 128 -3.90 13.41 -0.42
CA GLN A 128 -3.29 14.49 -1.17
C GLN A 128 -4.25 15.06 -2.22
N ALA A 129 -4.92 14.20 -2.98
CA ALA A 129 -5.90 14.57 -4.00
C ALA A 129 -5.42 15.76 -4.88
N TYR A 130 -4.13 15.76 -5.23
CA TYR A 130 -3.52 16.89 -5.95
C TYR A 130 -4.00 16.92 -7.39
N PRO A 131 -4.50 18.06 -7.87
CA PRO A 131 -4.75 18.26 -9.30
C PRO A 131 -3.45 18.12 -10.11
N SER A 132 -3.57 17.83 -11.39
CA SER A 132 -2.42 17.78 -12.29
C SER A 132 -1.59 19.06 -12.24
N ASN A 133 -0.27 18.95 -12.26
CA ASN A 133 0.66 20.09 -12.21
C ASN A 133 0.54 20.95 -10.93
N SER A 134 0.29 20.34 -9.79
CA SER A 134 0.19 21.01 -8.48
C SER A 134 1.53 21.35 -7.85
N GLY A 135 2.60 20.68 -8.27
CA GLY A 135 3.95 20.87 -7.77
C GLY A 135 4.91 19.78 -8.27
N PRO A 136 6.14 19.76 -7.79
CA PRO A 136 7.15 18.80 -8.25
C PRO A 136 6.89 17.41 -7.70
N GLY A 137 7.07 16.37 -8.55
CA GLY A 137 6.83 14.97 -8.20
C GLY A 137 7.64 14.50 -6.98
N TRP A 138 8.88 14.98 -6.82
CA TRP A 138 9.68 14.62 -5.65
C TRP A 138 9.02 15.04 -4.31
N LEU A 139 8.27 16.16 -4.32
CA LEU A 139 7.57 16.64 -3.13
C LEU A 139 6.30 15.83 -2.88
N VAL A 140 5.59 15.41 -3.93
CA VAL A 140 4.45 14.49 -3.83
C VAL A 140 4.85 13.22 -3.09
N GLU A 141 5.88 12.54 -3.59
CA GLU A 141 6.40 11.30 -3.02
C GLU A 141 7.06 11.53 -1.65
N GLY A 142 7.79 12.65 -1.51
CA GLY A 142 8.43 13.01 -0.26
C GLY A 142 7.45 13.23 0.89
N ILE A 143 6.28 13.85 0.62
CA ILE A 143 5.21 14.02 1.61
C ILE A 143 4.56 12.66 1.94
N ALA A 144 4.32 11.81 0.96
CA ALA A 144 3.74 10.49 1.20
C ALA A 144 4.66 9.62 2.08
N ASP A 145 5.96 9.60 1.81
CA ASP A 145 6.93 8.87 2.64
C ASP A 145 7.18 9.54 4.01
N TYR A 146 7.13 10.87 4.10
CA TYR A 146 7.14 11.56 5.39
C TYR A 146 5.94 11.14 6.25
N VAL A 147 4.76 11.08 5.66
CA VAL A 147 3.54 10.62 6.35
C VAL A 147 3.67 9.15 6.74
N ARG A 148 4.14 8.29 5.85
CA ARG A 148 4.45 6.90 6.19
C ARG A 148 5.41 6.81 7.38
N TYR A 149 6.46 7.61 7.42
CA TYR A 149 7.39 7.66 8.55
C TYR A 149 6.71 8.04 9.88
N LYS A 150 5.81 9.04 9.85
CA LYS A 150 5.14 9.56 11.06
C LYS A 150 3.96 8.73 11.54
N TYR A 151 3.23 8.08 10.65
CA TYR A 151 1.96 7.40 10.94
C TYR A 151 2.05 5.87 10.79
N GLY A 152 3.08 5.37 10.13
CA GLY A 152 3.27 3.95 9.89
C GLY A 152 3.31 3.14 11.20
N VAL A 153 2.69 1.98 11.18
CA VAL A 153 2.49 1.12 12.35
C VAL A 153 3.50 -0.03 12.42
N ASN A 154 4.15 -0.35 11.30
CA ASN A 154 5.03 -1.52 11.18
C ASN A 154 6.36 -1.25 10.45
N ASN A 155 6.71 0.02 10.19
CA ASN A 155 7.90 0.40 9.43
C ASN A 155 9.17 -0.34 9.89
N LYS A 156 9.36 -0.49 11.21
CA LYS A 156 10.54 -1.17 11.78
C LYS A 156 10.62 -2.64 11.37
N ALA A 157 9.52 -3.39 11.47
CA ALA A 157 9.48 -4.80 11.07
C ALA A 157 9.57 -4.94 9.53
N GLY A 158 9.00 -4.01 8.78
CA GLY A 158 9.14 -3.91 7.32
C GLY A 158 10.53 -3.49 6.84
N ASN A 159 11.49 -3.30 7.75
CA ASN A 159 12.85 -2.79 7.45
C ASN A 159 12.83 -1.49 6.63
N TRP A 160 11.85 -0.64 6.93
CA TRP A 160 11.67 0.62 6.25
C TRP A 160 12.02 1.79 7.19
N ASN A 161 13.02 2.58 6.79
CA ASN A 161 13.51 3.73 7.55
C ASN A 161 13.83 4.88 6.61
N LEU A 162 13.84 6.10 7.14
CA LEU A 162 14.46 7.23 6.46
C LEU A 162 15.97 7.03 6.42
N PRO A 163 16.63 7.15 5.23
CA PRO A 163 18.05 6.88 5.09
C PRO A 163 18.90 7.94 5.79
N GLU A 164 20.10 7.58 6.19
CA GLU A 164 21.13 8.56 6.48
C GLU A 164 21.56 9.31 5.22
N LEU A 165 22.01 10.55 5.40
CA LEU A 165 22.50 11.36 4.28
C LEU A 165 23.74 10.70 3.64
N LYS A 166 23.75 10.65 2.30
CA LYS A 166 24.90 10.21 1.49
C LYS A 166 25.32 11.32 0.53
N PRO A 167 26.58 11.30 0.03
CA PRO A 167 27.09 12.33 -0.88
C PRO A 167 26.29 12.49 -2.19
N ASP A 168 25.67 11.41 -2.67
CA ASP A 168 24.84 11.36 -3.88
C ASP A 168 23.37 11.70 -3.64
N HIS A 169 22.97 11.96 -2.39
CA HIS A 169 21.60 12.34 -2.07
C HIS A 169 21.33 13.80 -2.41
N HIS A 170 20.10 14.01 -2.90
CA HIS A 170 19.53 15.34 -3.11
C HIS A 170 18.01 15.29 -2.84
N TYR A 171 17.39 16.40 -2.41
CA TYR A 171 15.95 16.41 -2.15
C TYR A 171 15.11 16.01 -3.38
N LYS A 172 15.63 16.20 -4.60
CA LYS A 172 14.98 15.77 -5.86
C LYS A 172 15.02 14.26 -6.11
N ASN A 173 15.70 13.47 -5.28
CA ASN A 173 15.73 12.01 -5.43
C ASN A 173 14.41 11.33 -5.01
N SER A 174 13.42 12.10 -4.55
CA SER A 174 12.10 11.61 -4.15
C SER A 174 12.07 10.68 -2.94
N TYR A 175 10.91 10.17 -2.60
CA TYR A 175 10.68 9.14 -1.59
C TYR A 175 11.39 9.43 -0.25
N ARG A 176 12.02 8.41 0.32
CA ARG A 176 12.63 8.47 1.66
C ARG A 176 13.71 9.54 1.83
N ILE A 177 14.42 9.89 0.75
CA ILE A 177 15.45 10.95 0.80
C ILE A 177 14.79 12.30 0.99
N SER A 178 13.75 12.58 0.20
CA SER A 178 12.93 13.81 0.35
C SER A 178 12.20 13.83 1.69
N ALA A 179 11.65 12.69 2.12
CA ALA A 179 10.97 12.57 3.41
C ALA A 179 11.91 12.85 4.59
N ARG A 180 13.17 12.40 4.54
CA ARG A 180 14.19 12.71 5.55
C ARG A 180 14.47 14.19 5.63
N PHE A 181 14.58 14.86 4.50
CA PHE A 181 14.77 16.31 4.44
C PHE A 181 13.53 17.07 4.99
N LEU A 182 12.33 16.65 4.64
CA LEU A 182 11.10 17.22 5.17
C LEU A 182 10.99 17.05 6.69
N ASP A 183 11.37 15.88 7.22
CA ASP A 183 11.40 15.64 8.66
C ASP A 183 12.42 16.54 9.38
N TRP A 184 13.58 16.78 8.76
CA TRP A 184 14.55 17.72 9.29
C TRP A 184 14.03 19.16 9.29
N ILE A 185 13.32 19.59 8.24
CA ILE A 185 12.71 20.93 8.18
C ILE A 185 11.65 21.10 9.28
N GLU A 186 10.76 20.12 9.44
CA GLU A 186 9.75 20.11 10.49
C GLU A 186 10.33 20.24 11.89
N THR A 187 11.49 19.61 12.11
CA THR A 187 12.14 19.55 13.41
C THR A 187 13.03 20.76 13.69
N ASN A 188 13.78 21.26 12.68
CA ASN A 188 14.86 22.21 12.90
C ASN A 188 14.60 23.61 12.35
N LYS A 189 13.56 23.77 11.50
CA LYS A 189 13.26 25.05 10.87
C LYS A 189 11.86 25.54 11.26
N LYS A 190 10.83 24.87 10.78
CA LYS A 190 9.44 25.34 11.00
C LYS A 190 8.49 24.14 11.04
N LYS A 191 7.94 23.88 12.21
CA LYS A 191 6.85 22.91 12.39
C LYS A 191 5.62 23.34 11.60
N GLY A 192 4.97 22.38 10.92
CA GLY A 192 3.78 22.61 10.11
C GLY A 192 4.09 22.92 8.64
N THR A 193 5.37 22.96 8.25
CA THR A 193 5.78 23.21 6.85
C THR A 193 5.21 22.15 5.90
N VAL A 194 5.27 20.87 6.24
CA VAL A 194 4.76 19.79 5.39
C VAL A 194 3.26 19.94 5.14
N LYS A 195 2.48 20.27 6.19
CA LYS A 195 1.04 20.51 6.03
C LYS A 195 0.74 21.74 5.17
N ALA A 196 1.52 22.79 5.32
CA ALA A 196 1.36 23.99 4.51
C ALA A 196 1.67 23.73 3.03
N LEU A 197 2.71 22.96 2.75
CA LEU A 197 3.07 22.53 1.38
C LEU A 197 1.97 21.64 0.78
N ASP A 198 1.45 20.67 1.55
CA ASP A 198 0.34 19.80 1.14
C ASP A 198 -0.90 20.63 0.75
N VAL A 199 -1.29 21.61 1.56
CA VAL A 199 -2.40 22.51 1.26
C VAL A 199 -2.13 23.34 0.00
N ALA A 200 -0.93 23.89 -0.15
CA ALA A 200 -0.58 24.71 -1.31
C ALA A 200 -0.61 23.87 -2.60
N MET A 201 -0.13 22.65 -2.57
CA MET A 201 -0.17 21.73 -3.71
C MET A 201 -1.62 21.36 -4.06
N ARG A 202 -2.45 21.03 -3.10
CA ARG A 202 -3.87 20.70 -3.32
C ARG A 202 -4.64 21.86 -3.93
N ASN A 203 -4.35 23.09 -3.49
CA ASN A 203 -4.99 24.30 -3.98
C ASN A 203 -4.34 24.88 -5.27
N LYS A 204 -3.30 24.24 -5.82
CA LYS A 204 -2.52 24.72 -6.98
C LYS A 204 -1.89 26.11 -6.75
N THR A 205 -1.53 26.42 -5.51
CA THR A 205 -0.87 27.68 -5.13
C THR A 205 0.61 27.46 -4.77
N TYR A 206 1.13 26.25 -4.97
CA TYR A 206 2.55 25.99 -4.77
C TYR A 206 3.39 26.78 -5.80
N THR A 207 4.35 27.53 -5.28
CA THR A 207 5.46 28.12 -6.04
C THR A 207 6.76 27.94 -5.25
N PRO A 208 7.95 28.03 -5.89
CA PRO A 208 9.22 27.89 -5.16
C PRO A 208 9.41 28.88 -4.00
N GLU A 209 8.81 30.07 -4.08
CA GLU A 209 8.88 31.13 -3.05
C GLU A 209 8.20 30.73 -1.75
N ILE A 210 7.33 29.69 -1.77
CA ILE A 210 6.65 29.21 -0.57
C ILE A 210 7.64 28.76 0.50
N TRP A 211 8.79 28.23 0.10
CA TRP A 211 9.82 27.81 1.05
C TRP A 211 10.36 28.98 1.87
N THR A 212 10.69 30.08 1.20
CA THR A 212 11.12 31.31 1.87
C THR A 212 10.02 31.89 2.77
N SER A 213 8.78 31.88 2.29
CA SER A 213 7.64 32.36 3.07
C SER A 213 7.39 31.55 4.34
N LEU A 214 7.59 30.24 4.29
CA LEU A 214 7.35 29.34 5.43
C LEU A 214 8.53 29.30 6.40
N THR A 215 9.78 29.28 5.89
CA THR A 215 10.98 28.95 6.67
C THR A 215 11.98 30.07 6.80
N GLY A 216 11.83 31.13 6.03
CA GLY A 216 12.80 32.24 5.93
C GLY A 216 13.97 31.95 5.00
N SER A 217 13.98 30.81 4.28
CA SER A 217 15.06 30.42 3.36
C SER A 217 14.51 29.73 2.13
N ASP A 218 15.16 29.91 0.99
CA ASP A 218 14.87 29.15 -0.21
C ASP A 218 15.25 27.67 -0.07
N LEU A 219 14.74 26.84 -0.99
CA LEU A 219 14.86 25.40 -0.93
C LEU A 219 16.32 24.91 -0.99
N ASP A 220 17.16 25.52 -1.84
CA ASP A 220 18.56 25.10 -1.99
C ASP A 220 19.40 25.51 -0.77
N THR A 221 19.12 26.67 -0.18
CA THR A 221 19.69 27.09 1.12
C THR A 221 19.28 26.14 2.25
N LEU A 222 18.02 25.71 2.29
CA LEU A 222 17.56 24.71 3.26
C LEU A 222 18.27 23.36 3.10
N TRP A 223 18.45 22.92 1.85
CA TRP A 223 19.19 21.68 1.56
C TRP A 223 20.66 21.79 1.98
N ALA A 224 21.35 22.87 1.66
CA ALA A 224 22.73 23.10 2.08
C ALA A 224 22.86 23.08 3.62
N ALA A 225 21.92 23.71 4.34
CA ALA A 225 21.90 23.68 5.80
C ALA A 225 21.63 22.26 6.36
N TYR A 226 20.76 21.48 5.71
CA TYR A 226 20.52 20.07 6.06
C TYR A 226 21.81 19.23 5.87
N VAL A 227 22.49 19.38 4.74
CA VAL A 227 23.75 18.70 4.45
C VAL A 227 24.81 19.05 5.50
N ALA A 228 25.00 20.34 5.78
CA ALA A 228 25.97 20.82 6.77
C ALA A 228 25.68 20.30 8.19
N ALA A 229 24.40 20.14 8.55
CA ALA A 229 23.99 19.61 9.86
C ALA A 229 24.25 18.11 10.02
N ASN A 230 24.19 17.33 8.90
CA ASN A 230 24.33 15.88 8.91
C ASN A 230 25.72 15.36 8.52
N ASN A 231 26.59 16.22 7.94
CA ASN A 231 27.99 15.89 7.65
C ASN A 231 28.97 16.12 8.83
N LYS A 232 28.46 16.43 10.02
CA LYS A 232 29.25 16.66 11.24
C LYS A 232 29.49 15.40 12.07
N ALA A 233 29.16 14.23 11.50
CA ALA A 233 29.40 12.94 12.16
C ALA A 233 30.72 12.31 11.70
#